data_3550c4498d325fecc65c98d3dfb852c4
#
_entry.id   3550c4498d325fecc65c98d3dfb852c4
#
_cell.length_a   1.000
_cell.length_b   1.000
_cell.length_c   1.000
_cell.angle_alpha   90.00
_cell.angle_beta   90.00
_cell.angle_gamma   90.00
#
_symmetry.space_group_name_H-M   'P 1'
#
loop_
_entity.id
_entity.type
_entity.pdbx_description
1 polymer ?
#
loop_
_entity_poly.entity_id
_entity_poly.type
_entity_poly.pdbx_seq_one_letter_code
_entity_poly.pdbx_strand_id
1 'polypeptide(L)'
;MQYKRFVNAIVCLFIVGAGLLSFFLILSGARDSGTLKNFYWFEADTSGFNDAPDVTRWYNYMYCGYADHETYDCSDKGADKPFSPKDNFGESPNMPRTFIDHRETYYYLSKVGWAMLLISLFFTVLAIVPIFLSIFKLARPLSITTCVLCWLSWFFITLAACLYTGCYAKAKNAFHHDDRHAKMGAKNFAFLWTTVFLMGVSSIWTMIDAITRRKEKYNKYRTTDVYSDTEVVGAVPPVESQPSSGRTFFRKLRTKKHETPAGVMAEEESHEKVVEGVQT
;
A
#
# COMPACT_ATOMS: atom_id res chain seq x y z
N MET A 1 -11.90 -17.35 -20.92
CA MET A 1 -10.51 -16.82 -20.76
C MET A 1 -10.37 -15.38 -21.25
N GLN A 2 -11.02 -14.95 -22.34
CA GLN A 2 -10.92 -13.58 -22.88
C GLN A 2 -11.40 -12.49 -21.89
N TYR A 3 -12.51 -12.72 -21.17
CA TYR A 3 -13.03 -11.78 -20.18
C TYR A 3 -11.99 -11.41 -19.09
N LYS A 4 -11.29 -12.41 -18.53
CA LYS A 4 -10.26 -12.15 -17.50
C LYS A 4 -9.11 -11.30 -18.05
N ARG A 5 -8.71 -11.51 -19.30
CA ARG A 5 -7.68 -10.67 -19.95
C ARG A 5 -8.15 -9.24 -20.15
N PHE A 6 -9.38 -9.05 -20.57
CA PHE A 6 -9.98 -7.75 -20.77
C PHE A 6 -10.06 -6.95 -19.45
N VAL A 7 -10.52 -7.57 -18.37
CA VAL A 7 -10.59 -6.91 -17.06
C VAL A 7 -9.18 -6.63 -16.51
N ASN A 8 -8.23 -7.54 -16.68
CA ASN A 8 -6.84 -7.28 -16.29
C ASN A 8 -6.23 -6.10 -17.07
N ALA A 9 -6.61 -5.89 -18.32
CA ALA A 9 -6.19 -4.73 -19.10
C ALA A 9 -6.78 -3.42 -18.53
N ILE A 10 -8.06 -3.42 -18.14
CA ILE A 10 -8.69 -2.27 -17.47
C ILE A 10 -8.00 -1.97 -16.13
N VAL A 11 -7.75 -2.98 -15.33
CA VAL A 11 -7.05 -2.83 -14.04
C VAL A 11 -5.63 -2.31 -14.24
N CYS A 12 -4.94 -2.77 -15.28
CA CYS A 12 -3.63 -2.25 -15.66
C CYS A 12 -3.71 -0.74 -15.96
N LEU A 13 -4.73 -0.29 -16.71
CA LEU A 13 -4.95 1.14 -16.97
C LEU A 13 -5.22 1.92 -15.67
N PHE A 14 -5.98 1.35 -14.73
CA PHE A 14 -6.23 2.00 -13.44
C PHE A 14 -4.94 2.15 -12.61
N ILE A 15 -4.09 1.12 -12.57
CA ILE A 15 -2.81 1.15 -11.87
C ILE A 15 -1.86 2.17 -12.51
N VAL A 16 -1.77 2.20 -13.84
CA VAL A 16 -0.97 3.19 -14.58
C VAL A 16 -1.50 4.61 -14.33
N GLY A 17 -2.82 4.80 -14.40
CA GLY A 17 -3.47 6.08 -14.11
C GLY A 17 -3.21 6.54 -12.68
N ALA A 18 -3.35 5.65 -11.69
CA ALA A 18 -3.03 5.94 -10.29
C ALA A 18 -1.55 6.31 -10.10
N GLY A 19 -0.64 5.61 -10.76
CA GLY A 19 0.79 5.92 -10.76
C GLY A 19 1.08 7.31 -11.33
N LEU A 20 0.44 7.66 -12.45
CA LEU A 20 0.59 8.98 -13.08
C LEU A 20 0.07 10.11 -12.16
N LEU A 21 -1.11 9.92 -11.55
CA LEU A 21 -1.65 10.90 -10.61
C LEU A 21 -0.75 11.07 -9.39
N SER A 22 -0.24 9.97 -8.81
CA SER A 22 0.72 9.99 -7.70
C SER A 22 2.00 10.72 -8.07
N PHE A 23 2.49 10.53 -9.30
CA PHE A 23 3.67 11.22 -9.80
C PHE A 23 3.47 12.74 -9.87
N PHE A 24 2.31 13.22 -10.35
CA PHE A 24 1.98 14.64 -10.31
C PHE A 24 1.88 15.19 -8.89
N LEU A 25 1.30 14.43 -7.97
CA LEU A 25 1.22 14.81 -6.56
C LEU A 25 2.61 14.99 -5.94
N ILE A 26 3.53 14.08 -6.20
CA ILE A 26 4.91 14.15 -5.71
C ILE A 26 5.63 15.35 -6.30
N LEU A 27 5.44 15.64 -7.59
CA LEU A 27 6.08 16.76 -8.28
C LEU A 27 5.46 18.13 -7.95
N SER A 28 4.48 18.21 -7.04
CA SER A 28 3.90 19.49 -6.59
C SER A 28 5.00 20.43 -6.08
N GLY A 29 5.18 21.57 -6.76
CA GLY A 29 6.22 22.55 -6.43
C GLY A 29 7.64 22.22 -6.89
N ALA A 30 7.84 21.16 -7.71
CA ALA A 30 9.16 20.89 -8.29
C ALA A 30 9.59 21.98 -9.30
N ARG A 31 8.62 22.64 -9.93
CA ARG A 31 8.82 23.81 -10.78
C ARG A 31 7.86 24.93 -10.38
N ASP A 32 8.38 26.13 -10.39
CA ASP A 32 7.69 27.41 -10.13
C ASP A 32 6.92 27.95 -11.35
N SER A 33 7.09 27.32 -12.51
CA SER A 33 6.48 27.72 -13.77
C SER A 33 5.62 26.61 -14.39
N GLY A 34 4.69 26.98 -15.26
CA GLY A 34 3.84 26.05 -15.98
C GLY A 34 2.67 25.51 -15.15
N THR A 35 2.22 24.31 -15.50
CA THR A 35 1.02 23.70 -14.90
C THR A 35 1.21 23.33 -13.43
N LEU A 36 2.45 23.01 -13.02
CA LEU A 36 2.77 22.56 -11.66
C LEU A 36 2.61 23.64 -10.60
N LYS A 37 2.67 24.92 -10.94
CA LYS A 37 2.39 26.01 -10.01
C LYS A 37 0.97 26.00 -9.45
N ASN A 38 0.03 25.34 -10.14
CA ASN A 38 -1.38 25.24 -9.72
C ASN A 38 -1.65 24.02 -8.83
N PHE A 39 -0.65 23.17 -8.59
CA PHE A 39 -0.73 21.98 -7.76
C PHE A 39 -0.16 22.28 -6.36
N TYR A 40 -0.84 23.15 -5.60
CA TYR A 40 -0.49 23.43 -4.20
C TYR A 40 -1.34 22.57 -3.26
N TRP A 41 -0.81 22.33 -2.07
CA TRP A 41 -1.52 21.59 -1.02
C TRP A 41 -2.38 22.51 -0.17
N PHE A 42 -1.88 23.71 0.13
CA PHE A 42 -2.52 24.62 1.04
C PHE A 42 -2.22 26.06 0.65
N GLU A 43 -3.19 26.96 0.86
CA GLU A 43 -3.06 28.40 0.68
C GLU A 43 -3.69 29.05 1.90
N ALA A 44 -3.00 30.02 2.49
CA ALA A 44 -3.52 30.77 3.62
C ALA A 44 -3.02 32.21 3.63
N ASP A 45 -3.78 33.06 4.31
CA ASP A 45 -3.40 34.42 4.66
C ASP A 45 -2.34 34.37 5.77
N THR A 46 -1.14 34.82 5.42
CA THR A 46 0.03 34.90 6.28
C THR A 46 0.44 36.34 6.55
N SER A 47 -0.43 37.30 6.25
CA SER A 47 -0.16 38.73 6.46
C SER A 47 0.22 39.00 7.92
N GLY A 48 1.30 39.78 8.10
CA GLY A 48 1.82 40.12 9.41
C GLY A 48 2.60 39.00 10.12
N PHE A 49 2.89 37.86 9.49
CA PHE A 49 3.93 36.97 9.97
C PHE A 49 5.29 37.56 9.60
N ASN A 50 6.34 37.18 10.36
CA ASN A 50 7.69 37.67 10.08
C ASN A 50 8.12 37.30 8.67
N ASP A 51 8.53 38.29 7.88
CA ASP A 51 9.03 38.15 6.50
C ASP A 51 8.18 37.26 5.58
N ALA A 52 6.88 37.04 5.91
CA ALA A 52 5.97 36.23 5.10
C ALA A 52 5.22 37.11 4.09
N PRO A 53 4.94 36.58 2.88
CA PRO A 53 3.99 37.17 1.97
C PRO A 53 2.58 37.26 2.57
N ASP A 54 1.74 38.18 2.07
CA ASP A 54 0.34 38.30 2.55
C ASP A 54 -0.44 37.01 2.37
N VAL A 55 -0.26 36.33 1.23
CA VAL A 55 -0.84 35.02 0.97
C VAL A 55 0.26 34.05 0.61
N THR A 56 0.33 32.91 1.32
CA THR A 56 1.32 31.86 1.08
C THR A 56 0.65 30.59 0.53
N ARG A 57 1.30 29.99 -0.47
CA ARG A 57 0.99 28.65 -0.98
C ARG A 57 2.08 27.67 -0.62
N TRP A 58 1.69 26.51 -0.06
CA TRP A 58 2.61 25.42 0.29
C TRP A 58 2.55 24.29 -0.71
N TYR A 59 3.72 23.82 -1.10
CA TYR A 59 3.98 22.70 -2.01
C TYR A 59 4.85 21.66 -1.31
N ASN A 60 5.22 20.57 -2.01
CA ASN A 60 6.13 19.58 -1.42
C ASN A 60 7.58 20.04 -1.38
N TYR A 61 8.00 20.92 -2.30
CA TYR A 61 9.41 21.31 -2.44
C TYR A 61 9.68 22.76 -2.04
N MET A 62 8.67 23.59 -1.91
CA MET A 62 8.80 25.01 -1.61
C MET A 62 7.50 25.57 -1.07
N TYR A 63 7.56 26.76 -0.51
CA TYR A 63 6.40 27.64 -0.32
C TYR A 63 6.66 28.97 -1.03
N CYS A 64 5.62 29.61 -1.53
CA CYS A 64 5.71 30.84 -2.29
C CYS A 64 4.61 31.81 -1.89
N GLY A 65 4.88 33.10 -1.99
CA GLY A 65 3.87 34.12 -2.02
C GLY A 65 2.97 33.98 -3.25
N TYR A 66 1.72 34.41 -3.12
CA TYR A 66 0.75 34.36 -4.20
C TYR A 66 -0.07 35.66 -4.27
N ALA A 67 0.07 36.40 -5.37
CA ALA A 67 -0.73 37.57 -5.69
C ALA A 67 -0.95 37.65 -7.21
N ASP A 68 -2.02 38.28 -7.64
CA ASP A 68 -2.34 38.56 -9.04
C ASP A 68 -2.22 37.34 -9.97
N HIS A 69 -2.62 36.14 -9.48
CA HIS A 69 -2.51 34.86 -10.19
C HIS A 69 -1.07 34.38 -10.46
N GLU A 70 -0.07 34.98 -9.82
CA GLU A 70 1.33 34.61 -9.94
C GLU A 70 1.93 34.23 -8.58
N THR A 71 2.95 33.37 -8.63
CA THR A 71 3.76 33.02 -7.46
C THR A 71 5.02 33.87 -7.45
N TYR A 72 5.35 34.43 -6.29
CA TYR A 72 6.55 35.24 -6.06
C TYR A 72 7.20 34.86 -4.75
N ASP A 73 8.39 35.34 -4.51
CA ASP A 73 9.14 35.15 -3.26
C ASP A 73 9.11 33.68 -2.76
N CYS A 74 9.55 32.78 -3.65
CA CYS A 74 9.58 31.37 -3.33
C CYS A 74 10.79 31.03 -2.47
N SER A 75 10.57 30.21 -1.46
CA SER A 75 11.66 29.64 -0.64
C SER A 75 12.60 28.78 -1.47
N ASP A 76 13.83 28.57 -0.98
CA ASP A 76 14.74 27.59 -1.56
C ASP A 76 14.07 26.23 -1.73
N LYS A 77 14.33 25.58 -2.88
CA LYS A 77 13.79 24.26 -3.17
C LYS A 77 14.50 23.20 -2.34
N GLY A 78 13.74 22.39 -1.65
CA GLY A 78 14.24 21.24 -0.90
C GLY A 78 13.27 20.09 -0.98
N ALA A 79 13.77 18.86 -1.05
CA ALA A 79 12.90 17.70 -0.99
C ALA A 79 12.20 17.67 0.37
N ASP A 80 10.89 17.34 0.33
CA ASP A 80 10.07 17.19 1.53
C ASP A 80 10.11 18.45 2.45
N LYS A 81 9.77 19.61 1.87
CA LYS A 81 9.55 20.82 2.68
C LYS A 81 8.35 20.61 3.60
N PRO A 82 8.53 20.56 4.92
CA PRO A 82 7.44 20.31 5.84
C PRO A 82 6.47 21.51 5.87
N PHE A 83 5.20 21.20 6.06
CA PHE A 83 4.21 22.22 6.39
C PHE A 83 4.36 22.57 7.86
N SER A 84 5.04 23.65 8.13
CA SER A 84 5.23 24.18 9.48
C SER A 84 5.38 25.70 9.41
N PRO A 85 4.30 26.46 9.60
CA PRO A 85 4.37 27.94 9.57
C PRO A 85 5.43 28.50 10.52
N LYS A 86 5.60 27.90 11.72
CA LYS A 86 6.64 28.31 12.68
C LYS A 86 8.05 28.15 12.13
N ASP A 87 8.35 27.03 11.44
CA ASP A 87 9.68 26.80 10.88
C ASP A 87 9.92 27.59 9.59
N ASN A 88 8.83 27.91 8.86
CA ASN A 88 8.92 28.66 7.63
C ASN A 88 9.17 30.16 7.86
N PHE A 89 8.52 30.76 8.88
CA PHE A 89 8.53 32.22 9.12
C PHE A 89 9.01 32.62 10.51
N GLY A 90 9.40 31.65 11.35
CA GLY A 90 9.71 31.92 12.76
C GLY A 90 8.46 32.19 13.62
N GLU A 91 8.66 32.45 14.89
CA GLU A 91 7.56 32.81 15.79
C GLU A 91 7.15 34.27 15.55
N SER A 92 5.87 34.49 15.29
CA SER A 92 5.29 35.81 15.10
C SER A 92 4.10 36.02 16.05
N PRO A 93 3.92 37.23 16.61
CA PRO A 93 2.76 37.54 17.46
C PRO A 93 1.41 37.36 16.76
N ASN A 94 1.39 37.50 15.43
CA ASN A 94 0.20 37.40 14.62
C ASN A 94 -0.06 35.95 14.13
N MET A 95 0.81 35.01 14.46
CA MET A 95 0.66 33.62 14.10
C MET A 95 -0.29 32.90 15.07
N PRO A 96 -1.27 32.11 14.57
CA PRO A 96 -2.11 31.29 15.43
C PRO A 96 -1.29 30.43 16.38
N ARG A 97 -1.56 30.52 17.67
CA ARG A 97 -0.80 29.81 18.74
C ARG A 97 -0.73 28.30 18.50
N THR A 98 -1.74 27.72 17.87
CA THR A 98 -1.77 26.31 17.50
C THR A 98 -0.56 25.87 16.66
N PHE A 99 0.00 26.73 15.82
CA PHE A 99 1.21 26.41 15.03
C PHE A 99 2.49 26.46 15.85
N ILE A 100 2.47 27.21 16.95
CA ILE A 100 3.60 27.31 17.87
C ILE A 100 3.57 26.12 18.83
N ASP A 101 2.43 25.87 19.48
CA ASP A 101 2.26 24.84 20.50
C ASP A 101 2.28 23.42 19.94
N HIS A 102 1.72 23.22 18.73
CA HIS A 102 1.62 21.93 18.07
C HIS A 102 2.47 21.83 16.80
N ARG A 103 3.59 22.55 16.75
CA ARG A 103 4.53 22.54 15.61
C ARG A 103 4.86 21.13 15.12
N GLU A 104 5.20 20.22 16.03
CA GLU A 104 5.59 18.86 15.70
C GLU A 104 4.51 18.09 14.97
N THR A 105 3.24 18.32 15.30
CA THR A 105 2.11 17.66 14.63
C THR A 105 2.09 18.03 13.15
N TYR A 106 2.15 19.31 12.80
CA TYR A 106 2.13 19.75 11.40
C TYR A 106 3.37 19.30 10.63
N TYR A 107 4.53 19.43 11.27
CA TYR A 107 5.82 19.03 10.71
C TYR A 107 5.85 17.53 10.37
N TYR A 108 5.52 16.66 11.33
CA TYR A 108 5.61 15.23 11.10
C TYR A 108 4.47 14.68 10.23
N LEU A 109 3.23 15.20 10.34
CA LEU A 109 2.15 14.73 9.49
C LEU A 109 2.43 14.99 8.00
N SER A 110 2.95 16.17 7.67
CA SER A 110 3.28 16.50 6.28
C SER A 110 4.47 15.67 5.78
N LYS A 111 5.53 15.53 6.57
CA LYS A 111 6.73 14.77 6.24
C LYS A 111 6.45 13.29 6.05
N VAL A 112 5.79 12.67 7.02
CA VAL A 112 5.41 11.25 6.92
C VAL A 112 4.42 11.03 5.79
N GLY A 113 3.46 11.96 5.58
CA GLY A 113 2.54 11.91 4.46
C GLY A 113 3.25 11.85 3.11
N TRP A 114 4.28 12.66 2.91
CA TRP A 114 5.09 12.66 1.69
C TRP A 114 5.88 11.35 1.52
N ALA A 115 6.50 10.84 2.58
CA ALA A 115 7.19 9.56 2.56
C ALA A 115 6.26 8.40 2.19
N MET A 116 5.03 8.35 2.76
CA MET A 116 4.03 7.33 2.44
C MET A 116 3.57 7.42 0.98
N LEU A 117 3.46 8.63 0.44
CA LEU A 117 3.13 8.86 -0.97
C LEU A 117 4.23 8.30 -1.90
N LEU A 118 5.51 8.50 -1.59
CA LEU A 118 6.64 7.93 -2.32
C LEU A 118 6.66 6.41 -2.27
N ILE A 119 6.47 5.83 -1.09
CA ILE A 119 6.43 4.37 -0.91
C ILE A 119 5.26 3.77 -1.70
N SER A 120 4.09 4.43 -1.68
CA SER A 120 2.95 4.00 -2.48
C SER A 120 3.26 4.02 -3.97
N LEU A 121 3.88 5.09 -4.49
CA LEU A 121 4.27 5.18 -5.89
C LEU A 121 5.24 4.05 -6.26
N PHE A 122 6.22 3.77 -5.42
CA PHE A 122 7.16 2.65 -5.63
C PHE A 122 6.43 1.32 -5.83
N PHE A 123 5.52 0.96 -4.93
CA PHE A 123 4.74 -0.28 -5.06
C PHE A 123 3.78 -0.25 -6.25
N THR A 124 3.21 0.91 -6.59
CA THR A 124 2.37 1.07 -7.79
C THR A 124 3.16 0.78 -9.06
N VAL A 125 4.35 1.34 -9.19
CA VAL A 125 5.22 1.11 -10.36
C VAL A 125 5.64 -0.37 -10.44
N LEU A 126 6.01 -0.98 -9.32
CA LEU A 126 6.34 -2.40 -9.28
C LEU A 126 5.14 -3.29 -9.67
N ALA A 127 3.91 -2.89 -9.36
CA ALA A 127 2.71 -3.65 -9.71
C ALA A 127 2.39 -3.64 -11.22
N ILE A 128 2.87 -2.64 -11.97
CA ILE A 128 2.63 -2.53 -13.42
C ILE A 128 3.22 -3.73 -14.17
N VAL A 129 4.40 -4.20 -13.79
CA VAL A 129 5.07 -5.30 -14.49
C VAL A 129 4.28 -6.61 -14.42
N PRO A 130 3.96 -7.14 -13.23
CA PRO A 130 3.25 -8.41 -13.16
C PRO A 130 1.79 -8.32 -13.65
N ILE A 131 1.09 -7.18 -13.52
CA ILE A 131 -0.26 -7.03 -14.10
C ILE A 131 -0.21 -7.01 -15.63
N PHE A 132 0.75 -6.32 -16.21
CA PHE A 132 0.95 -6.29 -17.65
C PHE A 132 1.24 -7.69 -18.20
N LEU A 133 2.16 -8.43 -17.58
CA LEU A 133 2.45 -9.81 -17.95
C LEU A 133 1.24 -10.73 -17.77
N SER A 134 0.35 -10.47 -16.82
CA SER A 134 -0.84 -11.26 -16.58
C SER A 134 -1.91 -11.16 -17.68
N ILE A 135 -1.83 -10.11 -18.53
CA ILE A 135 -2.70 -9.96 -19.69
C ILE A 135 -2.37 -11.05 -20.74
N PHE A 136 -1.09 -11.34 -20.93
CA PHE A 136 -0.59 -12.31 -21.90
C PHE A 136 -0.52 -13.72 -21.29
N LYS A 137 0.09 -13.83 -20.11
CA LYS A 137 0.31 -15.09 -19.40
C LYS A 137 -0.54 -15.14 -18.14
N LEU A 138 -1.60 -15.92 -18.17
CA LEU A 138 -2.50 -16.12 -17.03
C LEU A 138 -1.86 -17.05 -15.97
N ALA A 139 -0.66 -16.67 -15.47
CA ALA A 139 0.06 -17.44 -14.47
C ALA A 139 -0.34 -17.04 -13.04
N ARG A 140 -0.54 -18.02 -12.18
CA ARG A 140 -0.91 -17.81 -10.76
C ARG A 140 0.09 -16.94 -9.98
N PRO A 141 1.41 -17.14 -10.08
CA PRO A 141 2.36 -16.32 -9.32
C PRO A 141 2.24 -14.84 -9.69
N LEU A 142 2.01 -14.50 -10.95
CA LEU A 142 1.81 -13.11 -11.38
C LEU A 142 0.60 -12.46 -10.70
N SER A 143 -0.54 -13.16 -10.63
CA SER A 143 -1.74 -12.66 -9.91
C SER A 143 -1.49 -12.43 -8.43
N ILE A 144 -0.79 -13.33 -7.76
CA ILE A 144 -0.49 -13.20 -6.33
C ILE A 144 0.46 -12.01 -6.10
N THR A 145 1.52 -11.90 -6.89
CA THR A 145 2.47 -10.79 -6.79
C THR A 145 1.78 -9.45 -7.03
N THR A 146 0.96 -9.34 -8.08
CA THR A 146 0.18 -8.13 -8.35
C THR A 146 -0.74 -7.79 -7.17
N CYS A 147 -1.45 -8.78 -6.63
CA CYS A 147 -2.35 -8.60 -5.50
C CYS A 147 -1.60 -8.01 -4.28
N VAL A 148 -0.48 -8.60 -3.90
CA VAL A 148 0.33 -8.12 -2.76
C VAL A 148 0.82 -6.68 -2.98
N LEU A 149 1.36 -6.39 -4.16
CA LEU A 149 1.88 -5.05 -4.49
C LEU A 149 0.76 -4.00 -4.52
N CYS A 150 -0.42 -4.32 -5.08
CA CYS A 150 -1.57 -3.42 -5.09
C CYS A 150 -2.08 -3.13 -3.66
N TRP A 151 -2.16 -4.14 -2.78
CA TRP A 151 -2.58 -3.96 -1.40
C TRP A 151 -1.59 -3.11 -0.60
N LEU A 152 -0.28 -3.31 -0.78
CA LEU A 152 0.75 -2.47 -0.16
C LEU A 152 0.64 -1.03 -0.66
N SER A 153 0.53 -0.82 -1.98
CA SER A 153 0.36 0.51 -2.53
C SER A 153 -0.90 1.19 -2.03
N TRP A 154 -2.04 0.48 -2.01
CA TRP A 154 -3.30 1.02 -1.52
C TRP A 154 -3.24 1.39 -0.03
N PHE A 155 -2.59 0.57 0.78
CA PHE A 155 -2.37 0.88 2.21
C PHE A 155 -1.60 2.19 2.38
N PHE A 156 -0.45 2.34 1.70
CA PHE A 156 0.40 3.52 1.85
C PHE A 156 -0.23 4.78 1.26
N ILE A 157 -0.94 4.71 0.12
CA ILE A 157 -1.62 5.88 -0.44
C ILE A 157 -2.80 6.32 0.44
N THR A 158 -3.53 5.39 1.05
CA THR A 158 -4.61 5.70 1.98
C THR A 158 -4.06 6.37 3.24
N LEU A 159 -2.95 5.85 3.77
CA LEU A 159 -2.28 6.45 4.92
C LEU A 159 -1.80 7.87 4.59
N ALA A 160 -1.15 8.07 3.43
CA ALA A 160 -0.76 9.40 2.97
C ALA A 160 -1.97 10.35 2.85
N ALA A 161 -3.09 9.87 2.28
CA ALA A 161 -4.31 10.66 2.14
C ALA A 161 -4.90 11.09 3.50
N CYS A 162 -4.92 10.20 4.46
CA CYS A 162 -5.37 10.51 5.82
C CYS A 162 -4.45 11.53 6.50
N LEU A 163 -3.13 11.36 6.41
CA LEU A 163 -2.14 12.26 7.02
C LEU A 163 -2.21 13.67 6.41
N TYR A 164 -2.22 13.78 5.09
CA TYR A 164 -2.34 15.08 4.42
C TYR A 164 -3.68 15.76 4.70
N THR A 165 -4.80 15.01 4.61
CA THR A 165 -6.12 15.56 4.90
C THR A 165 -6.20 16.02 6.35
N GLY A 166 -5.73 15.23 7.31
CA GLY A 166 -5.71 15.59 8.72
C GLY A 166 -4.83 16.80 9.02
N CYS A 167 -3.64 16.87 8.45
CA CYS A 167 -2.71 17.99 8.61
C CYS A 167 -3.34 19.30 8.12
N TYR A 168 -3.78 19.34 6.87
CA TYR A 168 -4.26 20.57 6.24
C TYR A 168 -5.67 20.95 6.67
N ALA A 169 -6.53 20.00 7.05
CA ALA A 169 -7.83 20.31 7.66
C ALA A 169 -7.64 20.96 9.04
N LYS A 170 -6.72 20.41 9.87
CA LYS A 170 -6.37 21.02 11.16
C LYS A 170 -5.77 22.42 10.98
N ALA A 171 -4.88 22.59 9.98
CA ALA A 171 -4.31 23.89 9.65
C ALA A 171 -5.37 24.91 9.22
N LYS A 172 -6.28 24.49 8.33
CA LYS A 172 -7.40 25.33 7.87
C LYS A 172 -8.24 25.83 9.07
N ASN A 173 -8.59 24.91 9.97
CA ASN A 173 -9.36 25.28 11.17
C ASN A 173 -8.60 26.26 12.07
N ALA A 174 -7.27 26.11 12.23
CA ALA A 174 -6.44 27.00 13.01
C ALA A 174 -6.42 28.44 12.43
N PHE A 175 -6.30 28.60 11.11
CA PHE A 175 -6.36 29.89 10.46
C PHE A 175 -7.77 30.53 10.55
N HIS A 176 -8.82 29.72 10.35
CA HIS A 176 -10.20 30.23 10.47
C HIS A 176 -10.58 30.64 11.89
N HIS A 177 -10.01 30.01 12.91
CA HIS A 177 -10.25 30.41 14.29
C HIS A 177 -9.73 31.82 14.61
N ASP A 178 -8.69 32.25 13.91
CA ASP A 178 -8.08 33.58 14.04
C ASP A 178 -8.56 34.53 12.92
N ASP A 179 -9.77 34.28 12.34
CA ASP A 179 -10.44 35.07 11.29
C ASP A 179 -9.58 35.25 10.02
N ARG A 180 -8.64 34.32 9.74
CA ARG A 180 -7.78 34.33 8.56
C ARG A 180 -8.32 33.39 7.49
N HIS A 181 -8.21 33.83 6.25
CA HIS A 181 -8.63 33.01 5.12
C HIS A 181 -7.62 31.87 4.87
N ALA A 182 -8.15 30.64 4.71
CA ALA A 182 -7.34 29.48 4.34
C ALA A 182 -8.13 28.50 3.50
N LYS A 183 -7.48 27.90 2.50
CA LYS A 183 -8.09 26.88 1.66
C LYS A 183 -7.13 25.74 1.32
N MET A 184 -7.67 24.55 1.21
CA MET A 184 -6.95 23.36 0.76
C MET A 184 -6.90 23.35 -0.78
N GLY A 185 -5.79 22.86 -1.33
CA GLY A 185 -5.58 22.75 -2.77
C GLY A 185 -6.48 21.69 -3.42
N ALA A 186 -7.64 22.09 -3.90
CA ALA A 186 -8.66 21.17 -4.41
C ALA A 186 -8.13 20.17 -5.46
N LYS A 187 -7.21 20.59 -6.33
CA LYS A 187 -6.62 19.72 -7.36
C LYS A 187 -5.78 18.58 -6.76
N ASN A 188 -4.92 18.89 -5.80
CA ASN A 188 -4.08 17.89 -5.15
C ASN A 188 -4.93 16.89 -4.37
N PHE A 189 -5.91 17.37 -3.60
CA PHE A 189 -6.80 16.48 -2.86
C PHE A 189 -7.70 15.64 -3.76
N ALA A 190 -8.20 16.19 -4.88
CA ALA A 190 -8.94 15.42 -5.86
C ALA A 190 -8.09 14.30 -6.47
N PHE A 191 -6.85 14.58 -6.88
CA PHE A 191 -5.92 13.57 -7.40
C PHE A 191 -5.58 12.51 -6.36
N LEU A 192 -5.33 12.93 -5.13
CA LEU A 192 -4.99 12.04 -4.02
C LEU A 192 -6.12 11.03 -3.75
N TRP A 193 -7.34 11.50 -3.56
CA TRP A 193 -8.48 10.63 -3.29
C TRP A 193 -8.91 9.80 -4.52
N THR A 194 -8.75 10.33 -5.73
CA THR A 194 -8.93 9.55 -6.96
C THR A 194 -7.92 8.40 -7.03
N THR A 195 -6.66 8.64 -6.68
CA THR A 195 -5.64 7.59 -6.63
C THR A 195 -5.99 6.51 -5.59
N VAL A 196 -6.45 6.90 -4.40
CA VAL A 196 -6.94 5.95 -3.38
C VAL A 196 -8.07 5.08 -3.93
N PHE A 197 -9.03 5.69 -4.62
CA PHE A 197 -10.15 4.96 -5.22
C PHE A 197 -9.68 3.98 -6.31
N LEU A 198 -8.85 4.42 -7.26
CA LEU A 198 -8.35 3.57 -8.34
C LEU A 198 -7.53 2.39 -7.82
N MET A 199 -6.66 2.63 -6.84
CA MET A 199 -5.87 1.57 -6.21
C MET A 199 -6.75 0.62 -5.38
N GLY A 200 -7.78 1.12 -4.69
CA GLY A 200 -8.74 0.30 -3.95
C GLY A 200 -9.50 -0.67 -4.86
N VAL A 201 -10.07 -0.17 -5.96
CA VAL A 201 -10.77 -1.00 -6.96
C VAL A 201 -9.81 -2.04 -7.55
N SER A 202 -8.59 -1.63 -7.90
CA SER A 202 -7.55 -2.52 -8.44
C SER A 202 -7.15 -3.61 -7.45
N SER A 203 -7.02 -3.28 -6.16
CA SER A 203 -6.67 -4.23 -5.09
C SER A 203 -7.76 -5.28 -4.88
N ILE A 204 -9.02 -4.87 -4.87
CA ILE A 204 -10.16 -5.78 -4.75
C ILE A 204 -10.20 -6.75 -5.94
N TRP A 205 -10.05 -6.25 -7.16
CA TRP A 205 -10.07 -7.11 -8.34
C TRP A 205 -8.91 -8.10 -8.36
N THR A 206 -7.69 -7.65 -8.09
CA THR A 206 -6.51 -8.53 -8.07
C THR A 206 -6.61 -9.61 -6.99
N MET A 207 -7.27 -9.32 -5.86
CA MET A 207 -7.57 -10.31 -4.84
C MET A 207 -8.55 -11.37 -5.35
N ILE A 208 -9.64 -10.97 -6.02
CA ILE A 208 -10.63 -11.88 -6.61
C ILE A 208 -9.94 -12.78 -7.66
N ASP A 209 -9.11 -12.21 -8.55
CA ASP A 209 -8.37 -12.97 -9.55
C ASP A 209 -7.40 -13.99 -8.91
N ALA A 210 -6.67 -13.60 -7.88
CA ALA A 210 -5.74 -14.48 -7.16
C ALA A 210 -6.47 -15.66 -6.48
N ILE A 211 -7.61 -15.42 -5.84
CA ILE A 211 -8.43 -16.45 -5.18
C ILE A 211 -9.02 -17.40 -6.21
N THR A 212 -9.55 -16.89 -7.32
CA THR A 212 -10.17 -17.69 -8.38
C THR A 212 -9.15 -18.63 -9.01
N ARG A 213 -7.94 -18.16 -9.31
CA ARG A 213 -6.85 -19.00 -9.85
C ARG A 213 -6.37 -20.05 -8.84
N ARG A 214 -6.48 -19.79 -7.55
CA ARG A 214 -6.19 -20.78 -6.52
C ARG A 214 -7.19 -21.94 -6.57
N LYS A 215 -8.48 -21.64 -6.70
CA LYS A 215 -9.56 -22.64 -6.81
C LYS A 215 -9.45 -23.48 -8.10
N GLU A 216 -9.17 -22.84 -9.24
CA GLU A 216 -8.99 -23.53 -10.52
C GLU A 216 -7.86 -24.57 -10.47
N LYS A 217 -6.74 -24.23 -9.83
CA LYS A 217 -5.62 -25.16 -9.66
C LYS A 217 -5.99 -26.33 -8.74
N TYR A 218 -6.65 -26.07 -7.63
CA TYR A 218 -7.08 -27.10 -6.69
C TYR A 218 -8.05 -28.09 -7.34
N ASN A 219 -9.03 -27.61 -8.09
CA ASN A 219 -9.99 -28.46 -8.79
C ASN A 219 -9.32 -29.33 -9.86
N LYS A 220 -8.31 -28.80 -10.57
CA LYS A 220 -7.55 -29.57 -11.57
C LYS A 220 -6.79 -30.73 -10.93
N TYR A 221 -6.16 -30.55 -9.78
CA TYR A 221 -5.49 -31.68 -9.08
C TYR A 221 -6.50 -32.73 -8.64
N ARG A 222 -7.64 -32.32 -8.06
CA ARG A 222 -8.68 -33.22 -7.61
C ARG A 222 -9.25 -34.09 -8.74
N THR A 223 -9.45 -33.52 -9.93
CA THR A 223 -9.93 -34.26 -11.11
C THR A 223 -8.87 -35.23 -11.62
N THR A 224 -7.60 -34.89 -11.58
CA THR A 224 -6.51 -35.76 -12.01
C THR A 224 -6.36 -36.97 -11.08
N ASP A 225 -6.46 -36.75 -9.76
CA ASP A 225 -6.40 -37.84 -8.78
C ASP A 225 -7.57 -38.80 -8.91
N VAL A 226 -8.78 -38.28 -9.18
CA VAL A 226 -9.98 -39.14 -9.43
C VAL A 226 -9.86 -39.94 -10.73
N TYR A 227 -9.23 -39.36 -11.75
CA TYR A 227 -9.07 -40.08 -13.04
C TYR A 227 -8.00 -41.18 -12.97
N SER A 228 -6.91 -40.96 -12.24
CA SER A 228 -5.89 -41.99 -12.02
C SER A 228 -6.37 -43.14 -11.14
N ASP A 229 -7.23 -42.88 -10.16
CA ASP A 229 -7.85 -43.95 -9.35
C ASP A 229 -8.86 -44.79 -10.18
N THR A 230 -9.44 -44.22 -11.24
CA THR A 230 -10.41 -44.93 -12.10
C THR A 230 -9.70 -45.81 -13.16
N GLU A 231 -8.53 -45.42 -13.63
CA GLU A 231 -7.74 -46.22 -14.58
C GLU A 231 -7.13 -47.50 -13.94
N VAL A 232 -6.82 -47.44 -12.64
CA VAL A 232 -6.28 -48.60 -11.89
C VAL A 232 -7.38 -49.63 -11.58
N VAL A 233 -8.66 -49.23 -11.55
CA VAL A 233 -9.79 -50.14 -11.28
C VAL A 233 -10.27 -50.88 -12.57
N GLY A 234 -9.90 -50.41 -13.76
CA GLY A 234 -10.28 -51.00 -15.02
C GLY A 234 -9.53 -52.29 -15.44
N ALA A 235 -8.56 -52.77 -14.68
CA ALA A 235 -7.68 -53.91 -15.04
C ALA A 235 -7.86 -55.15 -14.15
N VAL A 236 -9.03 -55.35 -13.53
CA VAL A 236 -9.34 -56.57 -12.75
C VAL A 236 -10.44 -57.36 -13.45
N PRO A 237 -10.23 -58.63 -13.80
CA PRO A 237 -11.26 -59.48 -14.40
C PRO A 237 -12.43 -59.74 -13.43
N PRO A 238 -13.62 -60.05 -13.89
CA PRO A 238 -14.83 -60.11 -13.09
C PRO A 238 -14.78 -61.30 -12.10
N VAL A 239 -14.75 -60.99 -10.82
CA VAL A 239 -15.02 -61.94 -9.74
C VAL A 239 -16.35 -61.57 -9.09
N GLU A 240 -17.15 -62.58 -9.03
CA GLU A 240 -18.49 -62.83 -8.56
C GLU A 240 -18.89 -62.02 -7.29
N SER A 241 -20.13 -61.61 -7.31
CA SER A 241 -20.85 -60.81 -6.32
C SER A 241 -20.86 -61.35 -4.89
N GLN A 242 -20.45 -60.52 -3.91
CA GLN A 242 -21.00 -60.58 -2.56
C GLN A 242 -21.24 -59.16 -2.00
N PRO A 243 -22.36 -58.94 -1.31
CA PRO A 243 -22.69 -57.61 -0.78
C PRO A 243 -22.06 -57.40 0.58
N SER A 244 -21.27 -56.38 0.75
CA SER A 244 -20.80 -55.92 2.08
C SER A 244 -20.88 -54.42 2.24
N SER A 245 -21.84 -54.07 3.00
CA SER A 245 -21.89 -53.17 4.16
C SER A 245 -20.81 -52.07 4.24
N GLY A 246 -21.28 -50.83 4.23
CA GLY A 246 -20.57 -49.59 4.44
C GLY A 246 -19.60 -49.57 5.63
N ARG A 247 -18.32 -49.64 5.36
CA ARG A 247 -17.23 -49.39 6.32
C ARG A 247 -15.89 -49.06 5.64
N THR A 248 -15.85 -48.17 4.64
CA THR A 248 -14.59 -47.84 3.96
C THR A 248 -14.08 -46.40 4.16
N PHE A 249 -14.81 -45.56 4.89
CA PHE A 249 -14.38 -44.18 5.06
C PHE A 249 -13.29 -43.94 6.11
N PHE A 250 -13.16 -44.83 7.10
CA PHE A 250 -12.21 -44.66 8.22
C PHE A 250 -10.88 -45.42 8.08
N ARG A 251 -10.68 -46.17 7.00
CA ARG A 251 -9.45 -46.97 6.82
C ARG A 251 -8.28 -46.18 6.27
N LYS A 252 -8.51 -45.05 5.61
CA LYS A 252 -7.45 -44.23 4.97
C LYS A 252 -6.70 -43.28 5.92
N LEU A 253 -7.14 -43.15 7.18
CA LEU A 253 -6.48 -42.33 8.19
C LEU A 253 -5.53 -43.08 9.12
N ARG A 254 -5.50 -44.42 9.06
CA ARG A 254 -4.74 -45.24 10.01
C ARG A 254 -3.44 -45.87 9.48
N THR A 255 -3.16 -45.76 8.18
CA THR A 255 -1.99 -46.38 7.54
C THR A 255 -0.79 -45.47 7.35
N LYS A 256 -0.79 -44.28 7.94
CA LYS A 256 0.36 -43.34 7.85
C LYS A 256 1.12 -43.16 9.18
N LYS A 257 0.98 -44.14 10.10
CA LYS A 257 1.71 -44.12 11.36
C LYS A 257 2.15 -45.55 11.69
N HIS A 258 3.16 -46.06 11.02
CA HIS A 258 4.09 -47.09 11.48
C HIS A 258 4.97 -47.59 10.31
N GLU A 259 6.08 -46.92 10.10
CA GLU A 259 7.30 -47.58 9.64
C GLU A 259 8.46 -46.84 10.28
N THR A 260 8.83 -47.34 11.47
CA THR A 260 10.13 -47.10 12.07
C THR A 260 10.95 -48.35 11.77
N PRO A 261 12.10 -48.30 11.12
CA PRO A 261 13.00 -49.45 11.06
C PRO A 261 13.63 -49.64 12.43
N ALA A 262 13.41 -50.82 12.97
CA ALA A 262 14.16 -51.33 14.11
C ALA A 262 15.60 -51.63 13.70
N GLY A 263 16.53 -51.29 14.55
CA GLY A 263 17.89 -51.81 14.51
C GLY A 263 18.96 -50.76 14.64
N VAL A 264 19.40 -50.44 15.80
CA VAL A 264 20.73 -50.74 16.37
C VAL A 264 20.68 -50.33 17.83
N MET A 265 20.75 -51.32 18.71
CA MET A 265 21.19 -51.18 20.09
C MET A 265 22.71 -51.06 20.09
N ALA A 266 23.22 -50.17 20.89
CA ALA A 266 24.33 -50.36 21.80
C ALA A 266 24.83 -49.03 22.33
N GLU A 267 24.85 -48.96 23.63
CA GLU A 267 25.94 -48.45 24.48
C GLU A 267 26.31 -46.99 24.28
N GLU A 268 26.25 -46.14 25.24
CA GLU A 268 26.99 -46.21 26.49
C GLU A 268 26.45 -45.24 27.54
N GLU A 269 26.32 -45.72 28.69
CA GLU A 269 26.05 -45.13 29.99
C GLU A 269 27.21 -44.20 30.43
N SER A 270 26.88 -43.29 31.31
CA SER A 270 27.79 -42.56 32.20
C SER A 270 28.41 -41.25 31.69
N HIS A 271 27.92 -40.18 32.21
CA HIS A 271 28.61 -39.42 33.24
C HIS A 271 27.68 -38.39 33.88
N GLU A 272 27.29 -38.74 35.03
CA GLU A 272 26.68 -37.93 36.09
C GLU A 272 27.74 -37.01 36.73
N LYS A 273 27.26 -35.86 37.17
CA LYS A 273 27.72 -35.05 38.31
C LYS A 273 28.78 -33.95 38.15
N VAL A 274 28.33 -32.90 38.77
CA VAL A 274 29.07 -31.97 39.67
C VAL A 274 29.79 -30.83 38.97
N VAL A 275 29.33 -29.58 39.16
CA VAL A 275 29.72 -28.75 40.28
C VAL A 275 28.85 -27.48 40.32
N GLU A 276 28.19 -27.32 41.39
CA GLU A 276 27.71 -26.14 42.07
C GLU A 276 28.87 -25.17 42.41
N GLY A 277 28.59 -23.87 42.34
CA GLY A 277 29.22 -22.99 43.31
C GLY A 277 30.05 -21.81 42.79
N VAL A 278 29.71 -20.71 43.43
CA VAL A 278 30.49 -19.51 43.81
C VAL A 278 30.32 -18.28 42.95
N GLN A 279 29.38 -17.42 43.40
CA GLN A 279 29.56 -16.07 44.00
C GLN A 279 30.88 -15.33 43.70
N THR A 280 30.81 -14.26 43.05
CA THR A 280 30.98 -12.90 43.57
C THR A 280 30.45 -11.89 42.55
#